data_b99640ef04559dae570c23877b7b9a47
#
_entry.id   b99640ef04559dae570c23877b7b9a47
#
_cell.length_a   1.000
_cell.length_b   1.000
_cell.length_c   1.000
_cell.angle_alpha   90.00
_cell.angle_beta   90.00
_cell.angle_gamma   90.00
#
_symmetry.space_group_name_H-M   'P 1'
#
loop_
_entity.id
_entity.type
_entity.pdbx_description
1 polymer ?
#
loop_
_entity_poly.entity_id
_entity_poly.type
_entity_poly.pdbx_seq_one_letter_code
_entity_poly.pdbx_strand_id
1 'polypeptide(L)'
;MVEGAFGKNRRLNLTPPPPLRGPPPPAGEDLARTLFSPALNTAPMKLFLDTADVAVIKDMVPTGMVDGVTTNPTLIAKSGRNIAEVIAEICALVEGPISAEAVATDFETMVKEGDKLAAIAPNVVVKLPLTWDGLRATRAFADKGIKTNVTLCFSAAQAMLAAKAGATFVSPFVGRLEDHGADGIGLLEEIRVLYDTHDFATGILAASLRNPGHVSAAAVAGADAATLPADTFKALVKHPLTDKGLDAFLADWGKTGQSIL
;
A
#
# COMPACT_ATOMS: atom_id res chain seq x y z
N MET A 1 -65.84 42.67 46.86
CA MET A 1 -67.16 42.26 46.30
C MET A 1 -66.99 42.35 44.81
N VAL A 2 -66.96 41.34 44.15
CA VAL A 2 -67.83 40.62 43.22
C VAL A 2 -67.09 39.46 42.62
N GLU A 3 -67.60 38.30 42.94
CA GLU A 3 -67.49 36.99 42.29
C GLU A 3 -67.65 37.07 40.74
N GLY A 4 -66.99 36.26 39.99
CA GLY A 4 -67.22 34.90 39.68
C GLY A 4 -67.37 34.75 38.18
N ALA A 5 -66.71 33.83 37.56
CA ALA A 5 -67.37 32.88 36.67
C ALA A 5 -66.33 31.92 36.05
N PHE A 6 -66.38 30.69 36.49
CA PHE A 6 -65.71 29.53 35.91
C PHE A 6 -66.26 29.25 34.49
N GLY A 7 -65.43 29.32 33.46
CA GLY A 7 -65.68 28.90 32.10
C GLY A 7 -65.07 27.53 31.80
N LYS A 8 -65.93 26.58 31.45
CA LYS A 8 -65.71 25.15 31.27
C LYS A 8 -64.59 24.82 30.25
N ASN A 9 -63.61 24.03 30.70
CA ASN A 9 -62.64 23.30 29.86
C ASN A 9 -63.38 22.39 28.86
N ARG A 10 -63.35 22.72 27.58
CA ARG A 10 -63.61 21.77 26.50
C ARG A 10 -62.31 21.05 26.16
N ARG A 11 -62.19 19.77 26.56
CA ARG A 11 -61.17 18.86 26.02
C ARG A 11 -61.49 18.59 24.53
N LEU A 12 -60.65 19.08 23.65
CA LEU A 12 -60.61 18.64 22.27
C LEU A 12 -60.00 17.25 22.22
N ASN A 13 -60.80 16.22 21.91
CA ASN A 13 -60.35 14.89 21.57
C ASN A 13 -59.68 14.96 20.17
N LEU A 14 -58.33 15.13 20.19
CA LEU A 14 -57.52 14.95 18.98
C LEU A 14 -57.19 13.47 18.86
N THR A 15 -57.89 12.73 18.01
CA THR A 15 -57.43 11.41 17.54
C THR A 15 -56.14 11.61 16.73
N PRO A 16 -55.06 10.85 17.00
CA PRO A 16 -53.86 10.95 16.20
C PRO A 16 -54.16 10.49 14.76
N PRO A 17 -53.52 11.13 13.75
CA PRO A 17 -53.70 10.70 12.36
C PRO A 17 -53.15 9.28 12.18
N PRO A 18 -53.71 8.46 11.28
CA PRO A 18 -53.23 7.13 10.99
C PRO A 18 -51.79 7.20 10.47
N PRO A 19 -50.94 6.21 10.80
CA PRO A 19 -49.56 6.18 10.29
C PRO A 19 -49.61 6.04 8.76
N LEU A 20 -48.92 6.91 8.06
CA LEU A 20 -48.66 6.82 6.63
C LEU A 20 -47.88 5.53 6.36
N ARG A 21 -48.52 4.51 5.85
CA ARG A 21 -47.89 3.32 5.30
C ARG A 21 -47.36 3.70 3.92
N GLY A 22 -46.05 4.05 3.85
CA GLY A 22 -45.30 3.97 2.61
C GLY A 22 -45.14 2.51 2.18
N PRO A 23 -44.92 2.24 0.88
CA PRO A 23 -44.60 0.87 0.45
C PRO A 23 -43.38 0.38 1.21
N PRO A 24 -43.32 -0.94 1.58
CA PRO A 24 -42.14 -1.49 2.22
C PRO A 24 -40.94 -1.30 1.29
N PRO A 25 -39.75 -0.97 1.84
CA PRO A 25 -38.52 -0.92 1.03
C PRO A 25 -38.31 -2.29 0.37
N PRO A 26 -37.78 -2.34 -0.88
CA PRO A 26 -37.50 -3.60 -1.54
C PRO A 26 -36.57 -4.41 -0.64
N ALA A 27 -36.92 -5.68 -0.45
CA ALA A 27 -36.14 -6.59 0.40
C ALA A 27 -34.72 -6.73 -0.15
N GLY A 28 -33.73 -6.40 0.65
CA GLY A 28 -32.39 -6.98 0.51
C GLY A 28 -31.30 -6.17 -0.21
N GLU A 29 -31.47 -4.89 -0.46
CA GLU A 29 -30.32 -4.06 -0.86
C GLU A 29 -29.83 -3.27 0.36
N ASP A 30 -28.68 -3.73 0.87
CA ASP A 30 -27.93 -3.04 1.92
C ASP A 30 -27.36 -1.73 1.30
N LEU A 31 -28.10 -0.63 1.44
CA LEU A 31 -27.73 0.71 0.93
C LEU A 31 -26.34 1.15 1.46
N ALA A 32 -25.90 0.61 2.59
CA ALA A 32 -24.55 0.84 3.11
C ALA A 32 -23.46 0.16 2.25
N ARG A 33 -23.79 -0.95 1.57
CA ARG A 33 -22.88 -1.66 0.68
C ARG A 33 -22.74 -1.01 -0.69
N THR A 34 -23.77 -0.30 -1.14
CA THR A 34 -23.78 0.34 -2.47
C THR A 34 -23.06 1.70 -2.46
N LEU A 35 -22.93 2.36 -1.29
CA LEU A 35 -22.27 3.65 -1.17
C LEU A 35 -20.75 3.56 -0.95
N PHE A 36 -20.21 2.38 -0.65
CA PHE A 36 -18.78 2.12 -0.44
C PHE A 36 -18.36 0.80 -1.10
N SER A 37 -18.64 0.64 -2.41
CA SER A 37 -17.87 -0.32 -3.19
C SER A 37 -16.77 0.48 -3.88
N PRO A 38 -15.55 0.58 -3.32
CA PRO A 38 -14.41 1.02 -4.11
C PRO A 38 -14.37 0.09 -5.31
N ALA A 39 -14.11 0.62 -6.49
CA ALA A 39 -13.80 -0.21 -7.64
C ALA A 39 -12.67 -1.14 -7.18
N LEU A 40 -13.00 -2.43 -6.97
CA LEU A 40 -12.03 -3.40 -6.46
C LEU A 40 -10.86 -3.36 -7.44
N ASN A 41 -9.70 -2.95 -6.97
CA ASN A 41 -8.47 -3.16 -7.70
C ASN A 41 -8.36 -4.67 -7.94
N THR A 42 -8.66 -5.11 -9.17
CA THR A 42 -8.74 -6.53 -9.51
C THR A 42 -7.37 -7.16 -9.71
N ALA A 43 -6.31 -6.36 -9.71
CA ALA A 43 -4.95 -6.86 -9.80
C ALA A 43 -4.46 -7.33 -8.41
N PRO A 44 -3.75 -8.46 -8.33
CA PRO A 44 -3.16 -8.91 -7.07
C PRO A 44 -2.12 -7.91 -6.56
N MET A 45 -2.07 -7.71 -5.24
CA MET A 45 -1.03 -6.89 -4.62
C MET A 45 0.34 -7.50 -4.89
N LYS A 46 1.28 -6.68 -5.35
CA LYS A 46 2.65 -7.08 -5.64
C LYS A 46 3.51 -7.09 -4.38
N LEU A 47 4.39 -8.07 -4.26
CA LEU A 47 5.36 -8.16 -3.16
C LEU A 47 6.77 -7.84 -3.65
N PHE A 48 7.36 -6.77 -3.11
CA PHE A 48 8.70 -6.33 -3.44
C PHE A 48 9.66 -6.63 -2.29
N LEU A 49 10.92 -6.94 -2.63
CA LEU A 49 12.00 -7.00 -1.65
C LEU A 49 12.60 -5.61 -1.44
N ASP A 50 12.77 -5.20 -0.18
CA ASP A 50 13.47 -3.97 0.20
C ASP A 50 14.93 -4.31 0.57
N THR A 51 15.77 -4.43 -0.45
CA THR A 51 17.18 -4.81 -0.28
C THR A 51 18.04 -4.43 -1.49
N ALA A 52 19.35 -4.22 -1.26
CA ALA A 52 20.37 -4.14 -2.29
C ALA A 52 21.32 -5.39 -2.27
N ASP A 53 21.02 -6.39 -1.44
CA ASP A 53 21.77 -7.64 -1.36
C ASP A 53 21.37 -8.59 -2.49
N VAL A 54 22.20 -8.67 -3.51
CA VAL A 54 21.99 -9.52 -4.69
C VAL A 54 21.91 -11.00 -4.35
N ALA A 55 22.63 -11.46 -3.31
CA ALA A 55 22.60 -12.88 -2.91
C ALA A 55 21.23 -13.24 -2.31
N VAL A 56 20.66 -12.36 -1.49
CA VAL A 56 19.30 -12.49 -0.96
C VAL A 56 18.26 -12.52 -2.07
N ILE A 57 18.39 -11.64 -3.07
CA ILE A 57 17.47 -11.61 -4.21
C ILE A 57 17.54 -12.93 -5.00
N LYS A 58 18.75 -13.42 -5.28
CA LYS A 58 18.97 -14.71 -5.98
C LYS A 58 18.34 -15.90 -5.24
N ASP A 59 18.36 -15.89 -3.90
CA ASP A 59 17.72 -16.93 -3.07
C ASP A 59 16.19 -16.86 -3.15
N MET A 60 15.63 -15.65 -3.23
CA MET A 60 14.17 -15.48 -3.12
C MET A 60 13.43 -15.48 -4.45
N VAL A 61 14.03 -15.03 -5.54
CA VAL A 61 13.39 -14.97 -6.87
C VAL A 61 12.84 -16.33 -7.34
N PRO A 62 13.54 -17.48 -7.15
CA PRO A 62 13.02 -18.77 -7.57
C PRO A 62 11.72 -19.21 -6.87
N THR A 63 11.33 -18.56 -5.79
CA THR A 63 10.04 -18.82 -5.12
C THR A 63 8.82 -18.38 -5.95
N GLY A 64 9.02 -17.51 -6.95
CA GLY A 64 7.95 -16.94 -7.77
C GLY A 64 7.09 -15.90 -7.06
N MET A 65 7.46 -15.50 -5.82
CA MET A 65 6.69 -14.55 -5.01
C MET A 65 7.25 -13.12 -5.01
N VAL A 66 8.37 -12.87 -5.69
CA VAL A 66 9.03 -11.57 -5.76
C VAL A 66 8.66 -10.87 -7.05
N ASP A 67 7.84 -9.83 -6.95
CA ASP A 67 7.34 -9.07 -8.10
C ASP A 67 8.20 -7.84 -8.45
N GLY A 68 9.11 -7.44 -7.56
CA GLY A 68 9.96 -6.28 -7.76
C GLY A 68 10.93 -6.07 -6.59
N VAL A 69 11.73 -5.02 -6.69
CA VAL A 69 12.71 -4.66 -5.62
C VAL A 69 12.70 -3.15 -5.40
N THR A 70 12.79 -2.75 -4.14
CA THR A 70 13.12 -1.37 -3.79
C THR A 70 14.52 -1.29 -3.19
N THR A 71 15.25 -0.29 -3.60
CA THR A 71 16.54 0.08 -2.98
C THR A 71 16.44 1.49 -2.40
N ASN A 72 17.43 1.87 -1.61
CA ASN A 72 17.58 3.23 -1.11
C ASN A 72 19.06 3.49 -0.81
N PRO A 73 19.47 4.76 -0.61
CA PRO A 73 20.88 5.10 -0.38
C PRO A 73 21.52 4.33 0.79
N THR A 74 20.75 4.06 1.87
CA THR A 74 21.24 3.30 3.02
C THR A 74 21.54 1.84 2.66
N LEU A 75 20.68 1.20 1.89
CA LEU A 75 20.87 -0.19 1.44
C LEU A 75 22.04 -0.31 0.48
N ILE A 76 22.17 0.64 -0.45
CA ILE A 76 23.33 0.69 -1.36
C ILE A 76 24.63 0.91 -0.59
N ALA A 77 24.66 1.85 0.37
CA ALA A 77 25.84 2.08 1.21
C ALA A 77 26.24 0.83 2.01
N LYS A 78 25.28 0.08 2.55
CA LYS A 78 25.53 -1.19 3.25
C LYS A 78 26.11 -2.28 2.35
N SER A 79 25.78 -2.29 1.06
CA SER A 79 26.34 -3.26 0.12
C SER A 79 27.83 -3.02 -0.15
N GLY A 80 28.34 -1.81 0.08
CA GLY A 80 29.74 -1.42 -0.20
C GLY A 80 30.08 -1.41 -1.69
N ARG A 81 29.10 -1.50 -2.59
CA ARG A 81 29.25 -1.65 -4.03
C ARG A 81 28.80 -0.42 -4.80
N ASN A 82 29.20 -0.32 -6.07
CA ASN A 82 28.73 0.73 -6.96
C ASN A 82 27.24 0.58 -7.26
N ILE A 83 26.48 1.67 -7.14
CA ILE A 83 25.01 1.67 -7.34
C ILE A 83 24.60 1.18 -8.73
N ALA A 84 25.29 1.63 -9.80
CA ALA A 84 24.91 1.26 -11.16
C ALA A 84 25.10 -0.24 -11.42
N GLU A 85 26.19 -0.84 -10.88
CA GLU A 85 26.46 -2.28 -10.97
C GLU A 85 25.40 -3.08 -10.21
N VAL A 86 25.08 -2.68 -8.97
CA VAL A 86 24.09 -3.37 -8.14
C VAL A 86 22.71 -3.31 -8.80
N ILE A 87 22.28 -2.13 -9.28
CA ILE A 87 20.98 -2.00 -9.94
C ILE A 87 20.92 -2.82 -11.24
N ALA A 88 22.00 -2.83 -12.04
CA ALA A 88 22.05 -3.64 -13.27
C ALA A 88 21.91 -5.15 -12.96
N GLU A 89 22.62 -5.65 -11.93
CA GLU A 89 22.49 -7.06 -11.52
C GLU A 89 21.07 -7.39 -11.02
N ILE A 90 20.46 -6.50 -10.22
CA ILE A 90 19.10 -6.69 -9.73
C ILE A 90 18.11 -6.73 -10.91
N CYS A 91 18.24 -5.80 -11.86
CA CYS A 91 17.39 -5.75 -13.06
C CYS A 91 17.51 -7.00 -13.94
N ALA A 92 18.67 -7.65 -13.94
CA ALA A 92 18.87 -8.91 -14.67
C ALA A 92 18.22 -10.13 -13.98
N LEU A 93 17.96 -10.04 -12.67
CA LEU A 93 17.39 -11.12 -11.87
C LEU A 93 15.85 -11.03 -11.74
N VAL A 94 15.30 -9.82 -11.79
CA VAL A 94 13.89 -9.55 -11.53
C VAL A 94 13.30 -8.78 -12.70
N GLU A 95 12.29 -9.35 -13.37
CA GLU A 95 11.64 -8.71 -14.51
C GLU A 95 10.78 -7.50 -14.13
N GLY A 96 10.26 -7.50 -12.90
CA GLY A 96 9.40 -6.46 -12.39
C GLY A 96 10.10 -5.14 -12.07
N PRO A 97 9.36 -4.16 -11.53
CA PRO A 97 9.88 -2.83 -11.26
C PRO A 97 11.02 -2.82 -10.23
N ILE A 98 12.11 -2.10 -10.51
CA ILE A 98 13.25 -1.93 -9.62
C ILE A 98 13.39 -0.46 -9.26
N SER A 99 13.09 -0.10 -8.01
CA SER A 99 13.23 1.28 -7.55
C SER A 99 14.68 1.61 -7.22
N ALA A 100 15.29 2.52 -7.99
CA ALA A 100 16.62 3.06 -7.80
C ALA A 100 16.54 4.55 -7.43
N GLU A 101 17.08 4.92 -6.25
CA GLU A 101 16.84 6.24 -5.65
C GLU A 101 17.95 7.23 -6.01
N ALA A 102 17.56 8.42 -6.52
CA ALA A 102 18.43 9.56 -6.67
C ALA A 102 18.78 10.14 -5.27
N VAL A 103 20.00 10.64 -5.12
CA VAL A 103 20.50 11.16 -3.84
C VAL A 103 20.54 12.70 -3.80
N ALA A 104 20.46 13.36 -4.97
CA ALA A 104 20.42 14.82 -5.06
C ALA A 104 19.16 15.38 -4.41
N THR A 105 19.25 16.62 -3.93
CA THR A 105 18.14 17.32 -3.27
C THR A 105 17.60 18.49 -4.11
N ASP A 106 18.34 18.94 -5.13
CA ASP A 106 17.90 19.96 -6.09
C ASP A 106 17.40 19.34 -7.40
N PHE A 107 16.49 20.02 -8.05
CA PHE A 107 15.81 19.56 -9.26
C PHE A 107 16.76 19.18 -10.41
N GLU A 108 17.74 20.02 -10.73
CA GLU A 108 18.59 19.84 -11.92
C GLU A 108 19.54 18.64 -11.77
N THR A 109 20.12 18.48 -10.58
CA THR A 109 20.98 17.33 -10.28
C THR A 109 20.17 16.06 -10.17
N MET A 110 18.97 16.12 -9.56
CA MET A 110 18.05 15.00 -9.42
C MET A 110 17.61 14.44 -10.78
N VAL A 111 17.32 15.32 -11.76
CA VAL A 111 16.99 14.91 -13.13
C VAL A 111 18.19 14.23 -13.80
N LYS A 112 19.41 14.78 -13.65
CA LYS A 112 20.63 14.16 -14.22
C LYS A 112 20.93 12.78 -13.63
N GLU A 113 20.76 12.63 -12.33
CA GLU A 113 20.92 11.32 -11.65
C GLU A 113 19.85 10.32 -12.13
N GLY A 114 18.59 10.75 -12.15
CA GLY A 114 17.47 9.90 -12.56
C GLY A 114 17.56 9.46 -14.02
N ASP A 115 18.01 10.33 -14.94
CA ASP A 115 18.26 9.95 -16.35
C ASP A 115 19.33 8.86 -16.44
N LYS A 116 20.40 8.93 -15.62
CA LYS A 116 21.42 7.87 -15.56
C LYS A 116 20.88 6.57 -14.98
N LEU A 117 20.08 6.64 -13.92
CA LEU A 117 19.47 5.47 -13.31
C LEU A 117 18.50 4.79 -14.29
N ALA A 118 17.63 5.58 -14.95
CA ALA A 118 16.66 5.07 -15.93
C ALA A 118 17.35 4.40 -17.15
N ALA A 119 18.55 4.83 -17.51
CA ALA A 119 19.32 4.28 -18.62
C ALA A 119 19.95 2.92 -18.32
N ILE A 120 19.96 2.44 -17.06
CA ILE A 120 20.56 1.15 -16.67
C ILE A 120 19.76 -0.02 -17.27
N ALA A 121 18.43 0.01 -17.12
CA ALA A 121 17.55 -1.05 -17.64
C ALA A 121 16.10 -0.55 -17.77
N PRO A 122 15.27 -1.15 -18.64
CA PRO A 122 13.90 -0.70 -18.91
C PRO A 122 12.93 -0.89 -17.73
N ASN A 123 13.25 -1.75 -16.78
CA ASN A 123 12.46 -1.99 -15.58
C ASN A 123 12.88 -1.14 -14.36
N VAL A 124 13.83 -0.21 -14.54
CA VAL A 124 14.16 0.77 -13.52
C VAL A 124 13.00 1.76 -13.33
N VAL A 125 12.66 1.99 -12.07
CA VAL A 125 11.73 3.02 -11.61
C VAL A 125 12.55 4.03 -10.80
N VAL A 126 12.68 5.25 -11.28
CA VAL A 126 13.48 6.29 -10.61
C VAL A 126 12.79 6.68 -9.31
N LYS A 127 13.45 6.48 -8.18
CA LYS A 127 12.89 6.80 -6.88
C LYS A 127 13.35 8.18 -6.44
N LEU A 128 12.40 9.01 -6.00
CA LEU A 128 12.58 10.44 -5.75
C LEU A 128 11.96 10.81 -4.39
N PRO A 129 12.60 11.70 -3.60
CA PRO A 129 12.04 12.13 -2.33
C PRO A 129 10.81 13.04 -2.56
N LEU A 130 9.84 12.97 -1.65
CA LEU A 130 8.64 13.81 -1.68
C LEU A 130 8.97 15.24 -1.18
N THR A 131 9.73 15.96 -1.98
CA THR A 131 10.05 17.39 -1.83
C THR A 131 9.49 18.17 -3.02
N TRP A 132 9.51 19.50 -2.95
CA TRP A 132 9.05 20.30 -4.08
C TRP A 132 9.86 20.04 -5.35
N ASP A 133 11.18 19.93 -5.24
CA ASP A 133 12.06 19.59 -6.36
C ASP A 133 11.91 18.13 -6.82
N GLY A 134 11.64 17.20 -5.89
CA GLY A 134 11.31 15.82 -6.23
C GLY A 134 10.00 15.70 -7.01
N LEU A 135 8.98 16.49 -6.69
CA LEU A 135 7.74 16.56 -7.46
C LEU A 135 7.94 17.16 -8.86
N ARG A 136 8.77 18.21 -8.98
CA ARG A 136 9.17 18.77 -10.27
C ARG A 136 9.91 17.75 -11.13
N ALA A 137 10.85 17.01 -10.52
CA ALA A 137 11.57 15.93 -11.21
C ALA A 137 10.63 14.79 -11.61
N THR A 138 9.69 14.39 -10.75
CA THR A 138 8.64 13.40 -11.07
C THR A 138 7.86 13.81 -12.31
N ARG A 139 7.43 15.07 -12.39
CA ARG A 139 6.74 15.61 -13.57
C ARG A 139 7.61 15.55 -14.82
N ALA A 140 8.86 15.98 -14.73
CA ALA A 140 9.78 15.94 -15.85
C ALA A 140 10.04 14.51 -16.37
N PHE A 141 10.09 13.51 -15.47
CA PHE A 141 10.19 12.10 -15.86
C PHE A 141 8.89 11.55 -16.44
N ALA A 142 7.75 11.91 -15.90
CA ALA A 142 6.45 11.52 -16.46
C ALA A 142 6.29 12.02 -17.90
N ASP A 143 6.72 13.25 -18.20
CA ASP A 143 6.69 13.82 -19.56
C ASP A 143 7.63 13.08 -20.54
N LYS A 144 8.68 12.40 -20.02
CA LYS A 144 9.59 11.56 -20.79
C LYS A 144 9.12 10.09 -20.87
N GLY A 145 8.01 9.71 -20.20
CA GLY A 145 7.56 8.33 -20.08
C GLY A 145 8.42 7.46 -19.14
N ILE A 146 9.27 8.06 -18.32
CA ILE A 146 10.09 7.38 -17.33
C ILE A 146 9.27 7.15 -16.04
N LYS A 147 9.23 5.91 -15.58
CA LYS A 147 8.50 5.52 -14.36
C LYS A 147 9.18 6.06 -13.12
N THR A 148 8.36 6.54 -12.15
CA THR A 148 8.88 7.09 -10.89
C THR A 148 8.18 6.48 -9.67
N ASN A 149 8.91 6.42 -8.55
CA ASN A 149 8.41 6.06 -7.23
C ASN A 149 8.70 7.22 -6.25
N VAL A 150 7.68 7.96 -5.85
CA VAL A 150 7.84 9.09 -4.93
C VAL A 150 7.82 8.59 -3.49
N THR A 151 8.96 8.71 -2.80
CA THR A 151 9.21 8.14 -1.48
C THR A 151 9.16 9.19 -0.36
N LEU A 152 9.19 8.72 0.90
CA LEU A 152 9.07 9.56 2.10
C LEU A 152 7.70 10.27 2.16
N CYS A 153 6.66 9.52 1.85
CA CYS A 153 5.28 9.99 1.94
C CYS A 153 4.72 9.69 3.34
N PHE A 154 4.16 10.71 4.00
CA PHE A 154 3.62 10.65 5.37
C PHE A 154 2.24 11.29 5.50
N SER A 155 1.59 11.71 4.41
CA SER A 155 0.22 12.22 4.42
C SER A 155 -0.47 12.00 3.07
N ALA A 156 -1.82 11.95 3.08
CA ALA A 156 -2.62 11.84 1.86
C ALA A 156 -2.47 13.08 0.96
N ALA A 157 -2.28 14.26 1.52
CA ALA A 157 -2.00 15.49 0.75
C ALA A 157 -0.69 15.36 -0.05
N GLN A 158 0.36 14.79 0.56
CA GLN A 158 1.61 14.49 -0.12
C GLN A 158 1.40 13.47 -1.26
N ALA A 159 0.67 12.39 -1.00
CA ALA A 159 0.35 11.37 -2.00
C ALA A 159 -0.44 11.95 -3.18
N MET A 160 -1.40 12.84 -2.93
CA MET A 160 -2.14 13.56 -3.97
C MET A 160 -1.20 14.37 -4.87
N LEU A 161 -0.23 15.09 -4.30
CA LEU A 161 0.75 15.85 -5.10
C LEU A 161 1.63 14.94 -5.94
N ALA A 162 2.06 13.79 -5.42
CA ALA A 162 2.82 12.79 -6.17
C ALA A 162 2.01 12.27 -7.38
N ALA A 163 0.74 11.96 -7.18
CA ALA A 163 -0.16 11.52 -8.25
C ALA A 163 -0.36 12.61 -9.31
N LYS A 164 -0.59 13.85 -8.91
CA LYS A 164 -0.71 15.00 -9.84
C LYS A 164 0.59 15.27 -10.61
N ALA A 165 1.74 14.97 -10.04
CA ALA A 165 3.03 15.04 -10.74
C ALA A 165 3.22 13.90 -11.76
N GLY A 166 2.36 12.86 -11.74
CA GLY A 166 2.44 11.73 -12.67
C GLY A 166 3.31 10.57 -12.17
N ALA A 167 3.46 10.42 -10.84
CA ALA A 167 4.18 9.31 -10.25
C ALA A 167 3.55 7.96 -10.65
N THR A 168 4.39 6.95 -10.96
CA THR A 168 3.94 5.57 -11.15
C THR A 168 3.57 4.92 -9.81
N PHE A 169 4.40 5.16 -8.79
CA PHE A 169 4.15 4.74 -7.43
C PHE A 169 4.36 5.90 -6.45
N VAL A 170 3.63 5.85 -5.35
CA VAL A 170 3.95 6.60 -4.12
C VAL A 170 4.26 5.59 -3.03
N SER A 171 5.27 5.87 -2.19
CA SER A 171 5.65 4.99 -1.07
C SER A 171 5.31 5.63 0.28
N PRO A 172 4.11 5.39 0.85
CA PRO A 172 3.78 5.76 2.21
C PRO A 172 4.55 4.89 3.22
N PHE A 173 5.06 5.51 4.28
CA PHE A 173 5.93 4.85 5.27
C PHE A 173 5.15 4.47 6.52
N VAL A 174 4.52 3.30 6.51
CA VAL A 174 3.66 2.78 7.59
C VAL A 174 4.42 2.71 8.92
N GLY A 175 5.42 1.86 9.03
CA GLY A 175 6.10 1.63 10.30
C GLY A 175 6.82 2.85 10.85
N ARG A 176 7.27 3.78 9.99
CA ARG A 176 7.90 5.02 10.46
C ARG A 176 6.87 6.00 11.06
N LEU A 177 5.65 6.05 10.54
CA LEU A 177 4.56 6.79 11.16
C LEU A 177 4.21 6.21 12.54
N GLU A 178 4.14 4.89 12.65
CA GLU A 178 3.84 4.21 13.91
C GLU A 178 4.92 4.42 14.97
N ASP A 179 6.20 4.57 14.59
CA ASP A 179 7.28 4.96 15.51
C ASP A 179 7.00 6.32 16.17
N HIS A 180 6.21 7.17 15.53
CA HIS A 180 5.81 8.48 16.03
C HIS A 180 4.37 8.53 16.58
N GLY A 181 3.76 7.36 16.78
CA GLY A 181 2.42 7.24 17.35
C GLY A 181 1.27 7.61 16.41
N ALA A 182 1.52 7.69 15.10
CA ALA A 182 0.50 7.94 14.09
C ALA A 182 0.02 6.62 13.45
N ASP A 183 -1.17 6.63 12.86
CA ASP A 183 -1.75 5.46 12.20
C ASP A 183 -1.21 5.32 10.77
N GLY A 184 -0.27 4.39 10.58
CA GLY A 184 0.35 4.12 9.29
C GLY A 184 -0.58 3.39 8.31
N ILE A 185 -1.43 2.51 8.80
CA ILE A 185 -2.41 1.79 7.96
C ILE A 185 -3.55 2.71 7.57
N GLY A 186 -4.08 3.50 8.49
CA GLY A 186 -5.10 4.52 8.19
C GLY A 186 -4.64 5.50 7.10
N LEU A 187 -3.34 5.82 7.01
CA LEU A 187 -2.81 6.60 5.90
C LEU A 187 -2.99 5.88 4.55
N LEU A 188 -2.76 4.56 4.47
CA LEU A 188 -2.98 3.81 3.22
C LEU A 188 -4.44 3.84 2.80
N GLU A 189 -5.37 3.65 3.75
CA GLU A 189 -6.81 3.71 3.51
C GLU A 189 -7.24 5.10 3.01
N GLU A 190 -6.74 6.16 3.64
CA GLU A 190 -7.00 7.54 3.24
C GLU A 190 -6.52 7.82 1.80
N ILE A 191 -5.29 7.38 1.46
CA ILE A 191 -4.74 7.52 0.11
C ILE A 191 -5.57 6.71 -0.90
N ARG A 192 -5.97 5.48 -0.56
CA ARG A 192 -6.78 4.64 -1.45
C ARG A 192 -8.13 5.30 -1.77
N VAL A 193 -8.84 5.78 -0.76
CA VAL A 193 -10.10 6.51 -0.94
C VAL A 193 -9.91 7.75 -1.81
N LEU A 194 -8.85 8.51 -1.57
CA LEU A 194 -8.51 9.71 -2.34
C LEU A 194 -8.23 9.36 -3.80
N TYR A 195 -7.46 8.30 -4.06
CA TYR A 195 -7.08 7.91 -5.42
C TYR A 195 -8.27 7.37 -6.20
N ASP A 196 -9.13 6.57 -5.57
CA ASP A 196 -10.34 6.05 -6.20
C ASP A 196 -11.37 7.16 -6.47
N THR A 197 -11.51 8.13 -5.55
CA THR A 197 -12.44 9.25 -5.70
C THR A 197 -12.07 10.16 -6.87
N HIS A 198 -10.77 10.33 -7.14
CA HIS A 198 -10.26 11.26 -8.15
C HIS A 198 -9.64 10.57 -9.37
N ASP A 199 -9.80 9.25 -9.50
CA ASP A 199 -9.31 8.44 -10.62
C ASP A 199 -7.81 8.62 -10.89
N PHE A 200 -7.00 8.62 -9.81
CA PHE A 200 -5.55 8.65 -9.94
C PHE A 200 -4.99 7.26 -10.24
N ALA A 201 -4.20 7.17 -11.32
CA ALA A 201 -3.57 5.92 -11.75
C ALA A 201 -2.29 5.54 -10.97
N THR A 202 -1.86 6.37 -10.03
CA THR A 202 -0.65 6.15 -9.22
C THR A 202 -0.86 4.97 -8.26
N GLY A 203 0.04 3.97 -8.30
CA GLY A 203 -0.02 2.83 -7.39
C GLY A 203 0.48 3.18 -5.98
N ILE A 204 -0.16 2.62 -4.97
CA ILE A 204 0.25 2.72 -3.56
C ILE A 204 1.24 1.59 -3.27
N LEU A 205 2.51 1.91 -3.03
CA LEU A 205 3.56 0.97 -2.65
C LEU A 205 3.84 1.12 -1.15
N ALA A 206 3.15 0.33 -0.33
CA ALA A 206 3.30 0.38 1.13
C ALA A 206 4.75 0.05 1.53
N ALA A 207 5.39 0.95 2.27
CA ALA A 207 6.79 0.87 2.64
C ALA A 207 7.01 0.94 4.15
N SER A 208 8.25 0.64 4.59
CA SER A 208 8.59 0.60 6.01
C SER A 208 7.74 -0.42 6.80
N LEU A 209 7.35 -1.54 6.16
CA LEU A 209 6.60 -2.61 6.79
C LEU A 209 7.55 -3.48 7.63
N ARG A 210 7.17 -3.80 8.86
CA ARG A 210 8.09 -4.40 9.85
C ARG A 210 7.70 -5.77 10.33
N ASN A 211 6.48 -6.21 10.05
CA ASN A 211 5.95 -7.49 10.49
C ASN A 211 4.86 -8.00 9.53
N PRO A 212 4.51 -9.30 9.60
CA PRO A 212 3.44 -9.88 8.77
C PRO A 212 2.08 -9.19 8.91
N GLY A 213 1.75 -8.66 10.08
CA GLY A 213 0.49 -7.94 10.32
C GLY A 213 0.38 -6.67 9.48
N HIS A 214 1.48 -5.90 9.35
CA HIS A 214 1.51 -4.73 8.47
C HIS A 214 1.24 -5.09 7.00
N VAL A 215 1.75 -6.25 6.54
CA VAL A 215 1.57 -6.68 5.14
C VAL A 215 0.11 -7.02 4.87
N SER A 216 -0.51 -7.80 5.77
CA SER A 216 -1.92 -8.16 5.66
C SER A 216 -2.82 -6.93 5.73
N ALA A 217 -2.53 -6.01 6.66
CA ALA A 217 -3.28 -4.78 6.82
C ALA A 217 -3.13 -3.86 5.59
N ALA A 218 -1.91 -3.73 5.04
CA ALA A 218 -1.69 -2.96 3.80
C ALA A 218 -2.46 -3.53 2.61
N ALA A 219 -2.53 -4.88 2.49
CA ALA A 219 -3.31 -5.53 1.45
C ALA A 219 -4.81 -5.23 1.60
N VAL A 220 -5.35 -5.30 2.82
CA VAL A 220 -6.76 -4.99 3.12
C VAL A 220 -7.07 -3.51 2.89
N ALA A 221 -6.13 -2.62 3.22
CA ALA A 221 -6.23 -1.18 2.96
C ALA A 221 -6.16 -0.81 1.46
N GLY A 222 -5.94 -1.79 0.56
CA GLY A 222 -5.94 -1.58 -0.88
C GLY A 222 -4.60 -1.07 -1.45
N ALA A 223 -3.48 -1.36 -0.81
CA ALA A 223 -2.17 -1.11 -1.40
C ALA A 223 -1.97 -1.95 -2.68
N ASP A 224 -1.39 -1.35 -3.73
CA ASP A 224 -1.11 -2.02 -5.01
C ASP A 224 0.17 -2.85 -4.93
N ALA A 225 1.08 -2.48 -4.05
CA ALA A 225 2.31 -3.20 -3.75
C ALA A 225 2.73 -2.99 -2.30
N ALA A 226 3.53 -3.92 -1.77
CA ALA A 226 4.16 -3.83 -0.46
C ALA A 226 5.64 -4.17 -0.58
N THR A 227 6.53 -3.35 0.00
CA THR A 227 7.96 -3.64 0.01
C THR A 227 8.44 -4.02 1.40
N LEU A 228 9.17 -5.14 1.49
CA LEU A 228 9.49 -5.83 2.72
C LEU A 228 10.99 -6.16 2.80
N PRO A 229 11.65 -6.01 3.98
CA PRO A 229 12.91 -6.69 4.22
C PRO A 229 12.76 -8.21 4.07
N ALA A 230 13.80 -8.90 3.63
CA ALA A 230 13.77 -10.35 3.40
C ALA A 230 13.32 -11.16 4.63
N ASP A 231 13.72 -10.74 5.83
CA ASP A 231 13.32 -11.41 7.08
C ASP A 231 11.81 -11.28 7.34
N THR A 232 11.24 -10.09 7.08
CA THR A 232 9.79 -9.88 7.16
C THR A 232 9.06 -10.70 6.11
N PHE A 233 9.61 -10.78 4.88
CA PHE A 233 9.05 -11.59 3.81
C PHE A 233 9.01 -13.08 4.20
N LYS A 234 10.13 -13.62 4.67
CA LYS A 234 10.23 -15.02 5.16
C LYS A 234 9.35 -15.27 6.40
N ALA A 235 9.04 -14.24 7.18
CA ALA A 235 8.15 -14.36 8.33
C ALA A 235 6.67 -14.53 7.97
N LEU A 236 6.26 -14.18 6.74
CA LEU A 236 4.86 -14.31 6.30
C LEU A 236 4.32 -15.75 6.39
N VAL A 237 5.18 -16.77 6.24
CA VAL A 237 4.78 -18.18 6.34
C VAL A 237 4.85 -18.73 7.75
N LYS A 238 5.41 -18.00 8.73
CA LYS A 238 5.61 -18.50 10.09
C LYS A 238 4.34 -18.38 10.91
N HIS A 239 3.81 -19.50 11.34
CA HIS A 239 2.69 -19.56 12.28
C HIS A 239 2.79 -20.78 13.21
N PRO A 240 2.68 -20.60 14.54
CA PRO A 240 2.83 -21.73 15.50
C PRO A 240 1.86 -22.89 15.26
N LEU A 241 0.66 -22.62 14.74
CA LEU A 241 -0.32 -23.66 14.42
C LEU A 241 0.04 -24.43 13.14
N THR A 242 0.77 -23.81 12.20
CA THR A 242 1.29 -24.50 11.01
C THR A 242 2.34 -25.53 11.44
N ASP A 243 3.29 -25.14 12.30
CA ASP A 243 4.34 -26.01 12.81
C ASP A 243 3.72 -27.19 13.61
N LYS A 244 2.81 -26.87 14.55
CA LYS A 244 2.11 -27.88 15.33
C LYS A 244 1.25 -28.82 14.46
N GLY A 245 0.60 -28.31 13.44
CA GLY A 245 -0.20 -29.10 12.49
C GLY A 245 0.67 -30.04 11.68
N LEU A 246 1.82 -29.56 11.19
CA LEU A 246 2.78 -30.38 10.45
C LEU A 246 3.34 -31.50 11.33
N ASP A 247 3.74 -31.20 12.55
CA ASP A 247 4.23 -32.20 13.50
C ASP A 247 3.18 -33.32 13.75
N ALA A 248 1.91 -32.93 13.94
CA ALA A 248 0.81 -33.88 14.12
C ALA A 248 0.61 -34.78 12.88
N PHE A 249 0.62 -34.19 11.67
CA PHE A 249 0.47 -34.94 10.42
C PHE A 249 1.62 -35.92 10.21
N LEU A 250 2.87 -35.52 10.48
CA LEU A 250 4.03 -36.38 10.37
C LEU A 250 3.98 -37.52 11.36
N ALA A 251 3.55 -37.25 12.62
CA ALA A 251 3.38 -38.30 13.65
C ALA A 251 2.31 -39.31 13.24
N ASP A 252 1.18 -38.87 12.69
CA ASP A 252 0.12 -39.77 12.23
C ASP A 252 0.52 -40.58 10.99
N TRP A 253 1.19 -39.92 10.04
CA TRP A 253 1.73 -40.59 8.86
C TRP A 253 2.74 -41.70 9.22
N GLY A 254 3.65 -41.41 10.16
CA GLY A 254 4.64 -42.40 10.63
C GLY A 254 4.02 -43.66 11.20
N LYS A 255 2.82 -43.62 11.79
CA LYS A 255 2.09 -44.80 12.31
C LYS A 255 1.61 -45.73 11.20
N THR A 256 1.46 -45.24 9.98
CA THR A 256 0.95 -46.06 8.86
C THR A 256 2.00 -46.98 8.27
N GLY A 257 3.29 -46.72 8.48
CA GLY A 257 4.41 -47.46 7.89
C GLY A 257 4.50 -47.32 6.36
N GLN A 258 3.76 -46.38 5.74
CA GLN A 258 3.74 -46.18 4.32
C GLN A 258 4.85 -45.22 3.87
N SER A 259 5.25 -45.31 2.59
CA SER A 259 6.12 -44.38 1.90
C SER A 259 5.47 -43.95 0.57
N ILE A 260 5.74 -42.71 0.13
CA ILE A 260 5.32 -42.22 -1.17
C ILE A 260 6.44 -42.43 -2.21
N LEU A 261 7.68 -42.61 -1.77
CA LEU A 261 8.89 -42.83 -2.59
C LEU A 261 9.30 -44.29 -2.54
#